data_57c659d2e10961763703e94b7da1af95
#
_entry.id   57c659d2e10961763703e94b7da1af95
#
_cell.length_a   1.000
_cell.length_b   1.000
_cell.length_c   1.000
_cell.angle_alpha   90.00
_cell.angle_beta   90.00
_cell.angle_gamma   90.00
#
_symmetry.space_group_name_H-M   'P 1'
#
loop_
_entity.id
_entity.type
_entity.pdbx_description
1 polymer ?
#
loop_
_entity_poly.entity_id
_entity_poly.type
_entity_poly.pdbx_seq_one_letter_code
_entity_poly.pdbx_strand_id
1 'polypeptide(L)'
;MRNGFEFNGKNTTDFKRVTVRTKDRPVFPQVKEFTENVNETDGEYDFTDVSGHEYFNTRKFQIDFNIGADSTEELNKKLTAISRWFKGKGTLIFNDMPFVKWNVRVIDDVSYMPENSGKKAVLSVTYKAKPFSELIFDALNGPCLDTDISLDTEIPIGQDEYLTLNGSGTYKNIPNIGDVHVKPIIAVTGATSPFTIGNNGKNITVKHTGDIVIDCEKEIAYSGNTSLMTDISGDFFELVPGLDNTITVTGGGVVQINYTPKFLYDVDFDNMKWSE
;
A
#
# COMPACT_ATOMS: atom_id res chain seq x y z
N MET A 1 23.97 -6.19 -4.31
CA MET A 1 22.60 -5.70 -4.57
C MET A 1 22.57 -4.90 -5.86
N ARG A 2 21.67 -5.19 -6.78
CA ARG A 2 21.55 -4.41 -8.01
C ARG A 2 20.76 -3.13 -7.68
N ASN A 3 21.42 -1.98 -7.79
CA ASN A 3 20.83 -0.68 -7.57
C ASN A 3 19.91 -0.32 -8.76
N GLY A 4 18.65 -0.75 -8.73
CA GLY A 4 17.66 -0.55 -9.79
C GLY A 4 16.26 -0.40 -9.23
N PHE A 5 15.29 -0.28 -10.14
CA PHE A 5 13.87 -0.27 -9.80
C PHE A 5 13.03 -0.81 -10.96
N GLU A 6 11.84 -1.25 -10.64
CA GLU A 6 10.80 -1.62 -11.58
C GLU A 6 9.69 -0.57 -11.57
N PHE A 7 9.21 -0.20 -12.74
CA PHE A 7 8.03 0.65 -12.90
C PHE A 7 7.08 0.02 -13.92
N ASN A 8 5.85 -0.28 -13.50
CA ASN A 8 4.83 -0.93 -14.32
C ASN A 8 5.31 -2.22 -15.00
N GLY A 9 5.94 -3.12 -14.24
CA GLY A 9 6.38 -4.43 -14.73
C GLY A 9 7.62 -4.41 -15.60
N LYS A 10 8.32 -3.26 -15.72
CA LYS A 10 9.55 -3.12 -16.47
C LYS A 10 10.68 -2.61 -15.58
N ASN A 11 11.82 -3.31 -15.57
CA ASN A 11 12.95 -3.00 -14.71
C ASN A 11 14.03 -2.18 -15.43
N THR A 12 14.77 -1.36 -14.69
CA THR A 12 15.95 -0.64 -15.22
C THR A 12 17.00 -1.59 -15.78
N THR A 13 17.08 -2.82 -15.29
CA THR A 13 18.00 -3.86 -15.76
C THR A 13 17.68 -4.40 -17.16
N ASP A 14 16.45 -4.17 -17.64
CA ASP A 14 16.03 -4.57 -19.00
C ASP A 14 16.68 -3.69 -20.08
N PHE A 15 17.24 -2.55 -19.67
CA PHE A 15 17.92 -1.62 -20.56
C PHE A 15 19.44 -1.78 -20.47
N LYS A 16 20.05 -2.07 -21.59
CA LYS A 16 21.51 -2.19 -21.66
C LYS A 16 22.19 -0.84 -21.36
N ARG A 17 23.18 -0.83 -20.45
CA ARG A 17 23.96 0.35 -20.05
C ARG A 17 23.10 1.46 -19.42
N VAL A 18 22.09 1.06 -18.67
CA VAL A 18 21.33 1.96 -17.79
C VAL A 18 21.68 1.58 -16.35
N THR A 19 22.07 2.57 -15.56
CA THR A 19 22.43 2.38 -14.14
C THR A 19 21.85 3.50 -13.29
N VAL A 20 21.22 3.15 -12.19
CA VAL A 20 20.71 4.14 -11.23
C VAL A 20 21.91 4.81 -10.56
N ARG A 21 21.90 6.16 -10.55
CA ARG A 21 22.93 7.02 -9.95
C ARG A 21 22.56 7.42 -8.53
N THR A 22 21.38 8.00 -8.37
CA THR A 22 20.86 8.45 -7.09
C THR A 22 19.39 8.06 -6.94
N LYS A 23 19.00 7.76 -5.72
CA LYS A 23 17.60 7.58 -5.32
C LYS A 23 17.37 8.48 -4.10
N ASP A 24 16.69 9.60 -4.32
CA ASP A 24 16.22 10.45 -3.24
C ASP A 24 14.82 9.98 -2.87
N ARG A 25 14.71 9.34 -1.71
CA ARG A 25 13.51 8.68 -1.20
C ARG A 25 13.36 9.05 0.27
N PRO A 26 12.43 9.95 0.63
CA PRO A 26 12.15 10.25 2.03
C PRO A 26 11.70 8.97 2.76
N VAL A 27 12.35 8.66 3.88
CA VAL A 27 12.05 7.47 4.71
C VAL A 27 10.67 7.60 5.36
N PHE A 28 10.26 8.83 5.68
CA PHE A 28 8.99 9.13 6.36
C PHE A 28 8.19 10.17 5.57
N PRO A 29 6.85 10.05 5.45
CA PRO A 29 6.03 11.08 4.83
C PRO A 29 5.87 12.28 5.77
N GLN A 30 5.80 13.46 5.19
CA GLN A 30 5.48 14.66 5.96
C GLN A 30 4.05 14.59 6.50
N VAL A 31 3.87 14.89 7.77
CA VAL A 31 2.54 15.06 8.39
C VAL A 31 1.81 16.20 7.70
N LYS A 32 0.52 16.04 7.48
CA LYS A 32 -0.34 17.08 6.94
C LYS A 32 -0.84 17.94 8.09
N GLU A 33 -0.16 19.05 8.31
CA GLU A 33 -0.50 20.01 9.36
C GLU A 33 -1.81 20.76 9.04
N PHE A 34 -2.67 20.88 10.02
CA PHE A 34 -3.88 21.70 10.00
C PHE A 34 -3.79 22.75 11.09
N THR A 35 -3.20 23.88 10.75
CA THR A 35 -3.04 25.01 11.67
C THR A 35 -3.89 26.21 11.22
N GLU A 36 -4.39 26.98 12.16
CA GLU A 36 -5.16 28.20 11.90
C GLU A 36 -4.65 29.35 12.73
N ASN A 37 -4.37 30.47 12.06
CA ASN A 37 -3.99 31.71 12.69
C ASN A 37 -5.26 32.49 13.09
N VAL A 38 -5.42 32.77 14.38
CA VAL A 38 -6.49 33.62 14.90
C VAL A 38 -5.93 35.01 15.20
N ASN A 39 -6.57 36.08 14.67
CA ASN A 39 -6.15 37.45 14.91
C ASN A 39 -6.17 37.77 16.43
N GLU A 40 -5.17 38.52 16.86
CA GLU A 40 -5.01 38.97 18.26
C GLU A 40 -4.62 37.86 19.25
N THR A 41 -4.14 36.68 18.76
CA THR A 41 -3.56 35.63 19.60
C THR A 41 -2.13 35.35 19.17
N ASP A 42 -1.28 35.01 20.13
CA ASP A 42 0.09 34.56 19.86
C ASP A 42 0.11 33.11 19.43
N GLY A 43 0.78 32.83 18.31
CA GLY A 43 0.93 31.46 17.74
C GLY A 43 -0.21 31.03 16.86
N GLU A 44 -0.23 29.74 16.55
CA GLU A 44 -1.22 29.07 15.72
C GLU A 44 -1.98 28.02 16.54
N TYR A 45 -3.25 27.85 16.28
CA TYR A 45 -3.99 26.68 16.79
C TYR A 45 -3.70 25.48 15.90
N ASP A 46 -3.29 24.39 16.52
CA ASP A 46 -3.01 23.12 15.85
C ASP A 46 -4.21 22.17 15.96
N PHE A 47 -4.78 21.80 14.83
CA PHE A 47 -5.90 20.86 14.68
C PHE A 47 -5.46 19.56 14.00
N THR A 48 -4.17 19.30 13.89
CA THR A 48 -3.61 18.15 13.16
C THR A 48 -4.17 16.83 13.68
N ASP A 49 -4.35 16.69 15.00
CA ASP A 49 -4.79 15.45 15.67
C ASP A 49 -6.28 15.44 16.07
N VAL A 50 -7.07 16.42 15.67
CA VAL A 50 -8.49 16.54 16.09
C VAL A 50 -9.32 15.30 15.73
N SER A 51 -8.96 14.61 14.65
CA SER A 51 -9.64 13.37 14.23
C SER A 51 -9.17 12.11 14.98
N GLY A 52 -8.20 12.24 15.90
CA GLY A 52 -7.62 11.13 16.65
C GLY A 52 -6.51 10.36 15.94
N HIS A 53 -6.10 10.78 14.74
CA HIS A 53 -4.96 10.26 14.01
C HIS A 53 -4.37 11.31 13.06
N GLU A 54 -3.09 11.19 12.76
CA GLU A 54 -2.39 12.04 11.82
C GLU A 54 -2.70 11.66 10.36
N TYR A 55 -2.76 12.66 9.51
CA TYR A 55 -2.80 12.49 8.05
C TYR A 55 -1.45 12.85 7.43
N PHE A 56 -1.11 12.23 6.33
CA PHE A 56 0.19 12.38 5.69
C PHE A 56 0.08 12.95 4.28
N ASN A 57 1.07 13.76 3.93
CA ASN A 57 1.26 14.26 2.58
C ASN A 57 1.84 13.17 1.67
N THR A 58 1.64 13.32 0.37
CA THR A 58 2.30 12.47 -0.62
C THR A 58 3.81 12.66 -0.57
N ARG A 59 4.58 11.57 -0.80
CA ARG A 59 6.04 11.61 -0.88
C ARG A 59 6.49 12.00 -2.29
N LYS A 60 7.63 12.65 -2.39
CA LYS A 60 8.29 12.96 -3.66
C LYS A 60 9.56 12.12 -3.74
N PHE A 61 9.67 11.24 -4.76
CA PHE A 61 10.87 10.49 -5.06
C PHE A 61 11.54 11.07 -6.29
N GLN A 62 12.84 11.29 -6.22
CA GLN A 62 13.65 11.71 -7.35
C GLN A 62 14.70 10.64 -7.64
N ILE A 63 14.74 10.18 -8.88
CA ILE A 63 15.67 9.13 -9.31
C ILE A 63 16.45 9.64 -10.51
N ASP A 64 17.78 9.63 -10.38
CA ASP A 64 18.68 9.93 -11.47
C ASP A 64 19.35 8.66 -11.93
N PHE A 65 19.50 8.49 -13.23
CA PHE A 65 20.20 7.35 -13.79
C PHE A 65 21.01 7.69 -15.03
N ASN A 66 22.16 7.00 -15.16
CA ASN A 66 23.06 7.15 -16.28
C ASN A 66 22.60 6.24 -17.42
N ILE A 67 22.63 6.78 -18.63
CA ILE A 67 22.37 6.06 -19.86
C ILE A 67 23.61 6.15 -20.73
N GLY A 68 24.13 4.99 -21.19
CA GLY A 68 25.25 4.90 -22.11
C GLY A 68 24.83 4.34 -23.47
N ALA A 69 25.46 4.82 -24.52
CA ALA A 69 25.29 4.36 -25.89
C ALA A 69 26.61 4.36 -26.68
N ASP A 70 26.64 3.64 -27.78
CA ASP A 70 27.82 3.63 -28.68
C ASP A 70 27.80 4.80 -29.66
N SER A 71 26.61 5.36 -29.92
CA SER A 71 26.40 6.53 -30.78
C SER A 71 25.34 7.48 -30.24
N THR A 72 25.32 8.72 -30.68
CA THR A 72 24.29 9.71 -30.36
C THR A 72 22.93 9.27 -30.86
N GLU A 73 22.85 8.59 -32.01
CA GLU A 73 21.57 8.08 -32.54
C GLU A 73 21.01 6.98 -31.64
N GLU A 74 21.85 6.05 -31.16
CA GLU A 74 21.44 5.03 -30.20
C GLU A 74 20.99 5.65 -28.88
N LEU A 75 21.69 6.68 -28.38
CA LEU A 75 21.31 7.40 -27.18
C LEU A 75 19.92 7.99 -27.33
N ASN A 76 19.62 8.67 -28.45
CA ASN A 76 18.32 9.27 -28.70
C ASN A 76 17.19 8.22 -28.77
N LYS A 77 17.44 7.06 -29.38
CA LYS A 77 16.49 5.95 -29.41
C LYS A 77 16.22 5.42 -28.00
N LYS A 78 17.26 5.25 -27.16
CA LYS A 78 17.12 4.83 -25.76
C LYS A 78 16.35 5.86 -24.93
N LEU A 79 16.68 7.14 -25.05
CA LEU A 79 15.99 8.22 -24.36
C LEU A 79 14.49 8.22 -24.70
N THR A 80 14.16 8.08 -26.00
CA THR A 80 12.76 7.99 -26.44
C THR A 80 12.04 6.77 -25.86
N ALA A 81 12.69 5.62 -25.83
CA ALA A 81 12.09 4.40 -25.27
C ALA A 81 11.85 4.51 -23.76
N ILE A 82 12.83 5.08 -23.04
CA ILE A 82 12.76 5.28 -21.59
C ILE A 82 11.72 6.35 -21.24
N SER A 83 11.66 7.46 -21.99
CA SER A 83 10.65 8.50 -21.76
C SER A 83 9.21 7.97 -21.98
N ARG A 84 9.03 7.06 -22.94
CA ARG A 84 7.73 6.39 -23.14
C ARG A 84 7.37 5.45 -21.99
N TRP A 85 8.36 4.85 -21.35
CA TRP A 85 8.16 4.00 -20.19
C TRP A 85 7.66 4.81 -18.99
N PHE A 86 8.20 6.02 -18.76
CA PHE A 86 7.79 6.91 -17.67
C PHE A 86 6.53 7.69 -18.03
N LYS A 87 5.39 7.01 -18.15
CA LYS A 87 4.14 7.67 -18.49
C LYS A 87 3.04 7.38 -17.45
N GLY A 88 2.51 8.45 -16.85
CA GLY A 88 1.27 8.40 -16.07
C GLY A 88 1.42 7.86 -14.65
N LYS A 89 0.42 7.09 -14.24
CA LYS A 89 0.36 6.41 -12.93
C LYS A 89 0.91 5.00 -13.04
N GLY A 90 1.43 4.49 -11.95
CA GLY A 90 1.85 3.11 -11.91
C GLY A 90 2.37 2.65 -10.56
N THR A 91 2.91 1.45 -10.57
CA THR A 91 3.55 0.83 -9.41
C THR A 91 5.06 0.90 -9.57
N LEU A 92 5.74 1.37 -8.53
CA LEU A 92 7.19 1.45 -8.42
C LEU A 92 7.66 0.47 -7.35
N ILE A 93 8.63 -0.38 -7.71
CA ILE A 93 9.26 -1.34 -6.80
C ILE A 93 10.78 -1.12 -6.89
N PHE A 94 11.43 -0.89 -5.76
CA PHE A 94 12.89 -0.78 -5.71
C PHE A 94 13.53 -2.16 -5.58
N ASN A 95 14.64 -2.41 -6.29
CA ASN A 95 15.32 -3.71 -6.27
C ASN A 95 15.99 -4.02 -4.91
N ASP A 96 16.17 -3.02 -4.06
CA ASP A 96 16.61 -3.14 -2.66
C ASP A 96 15.46 -3.40 -1.68
N MET A 97 14.21 -3.27 -2.14
CA MET A 97 12.99 -3.53 -1.39
C MET A 97 11.95 -4.26 -2.26
N PRO A 98 12.23 -5.50 -2.68
CA PRO A 98 11.46 -6.17 -3.73
C PRO A 98 10.05 -6.58 -3.29
N PHE A 99 9.76 -6.61 -1.99
CA PHE A 99 8.47 -7.02 -1.44
C PHE A 99 7.49 -5.87 -1.22
N VAL A 100 7.94 -4.63 -1.47
CA VAL A 100 7.18 -3.42 -1.24
C VAL A 100 6.99 -2.65 -2.52
N LYS A 101 5.75 -2.26 -2.79
CA LYS A 101 5.37 -1.44 -3.94
C LYS A 101 4.91 -0.06 -3.51
N TRP A 102 5.15 0.91 -4.36
CA TRP A 102 4.68 2.28 -4.22
C TRP A 102 3.71 2.63 -5.34
N ASN A 103 2.53 3.13 -4.98
CA ASN A 103 1.60 3.69 -5.95
C ASN A 103 2.05 5.12 -6.29
N VAL A 104 2.56 5.33 -7.50
CA VAL A 104 3.19 6.57 -7.91
C VAL A 104 2.57 7.18 -9.17
N ARG A 105 2.86 8.45 -9.38
CA ARG A 105 2.63 9.15 -10.64
C ARG A 105 3.88 9.93 -11.00
N VAL A 106 4.30 9.87 -12.25
CA VAL A 106 5.32 10.78 -12.81
C VAL A 106 4.71 12.17 -12.87
N ILE A 107 5.37 13.18 -12.28
CA ILE A 107 4.81 14.53 -12.12
C ILE A 107 5.59 15.61 -12.87
N ASP A 108 6.90 15.44 -13.03
CA ASP A 108 7.75 16.42 -13.69
C ASP A 108 8.16 15.94 -15.08
N ASP A 109 8.66 16.84 -15.89
CA ASP A 109 9.26 16.50 -17.17
C ASP A 109 10.46 15.56 -16.92
N VAL A 110 10.55 14.52 -17.75
CA VAL A 110 11.72 13.65 -17.75
C VAL A 110 12.84 14.41 -18.42
N SER A 111 13.70 15.02 -17.63
CA SER A 111 14.82 15.81 -18.11
C SER A 111 16.07 14.97 -18.34
N TYR A 112 16.89 15.34 -19.31
CA TYR A 112 18.19 14.71 -19.50
C TYR A 112 19.29 15.73 -19.66
N MET A 113 20.46 15.37 -19.17
CA MET A 113 21.67 16.17 -19.31
C MET A 113 22.68 15.35 -20.12
N PRO A 114 23.07 15.81 -21.35
CA PRO A 114 24.04 15.10 -22.15
C PRO A 114 25.45 15.24 -21.56
N GLU A 115 26.22 14.17 -21.63
CA GLU A 115 27.61 14.09 -21.20
C GLU A 115 28.49 13.47 -22.32
N ASN A 116 29.80 13.74 -22.28
CA ASN A 116 30.81 13.07 -23.11
C ASN A 116 30.46 12.92 -24.61
N SER A 117 30.45 14.01 -25.36
CA SER A 117 30.25 14.00 -26.80
C SER A 117 28.96 13.35 -27.29
N GLY A 118 27.89 13.38 -26.47
CA GLY A 118 26.57 12.87 -26.85
C GLY A 118 26.40 11.36 -26.83
N LYS A 119 27.28 10.62 -26.15
CA LYS A 119 27.19 9.15 -25.99
C LYS A 119 26.70 8.74 -24.59
N LYS A 120 26.63 9.66 -23.68
CA LYS A 120 26.09 9.45 -22.31
C LYS A 120 25.12 10.55 -21.98
N ALA A 121 24.16 10.22 -21.11
CA ALA A 121 23.25 11.18 -20.52
C ALA A 121 22.90 10.76 -19.09
N VAL A 122 22.62 11.76 -18.27
CA VAL A 122 21.92 11.58 -16.98
C VAL A 122 20.47 11.90 -17.22
N LEU A 123 19.59 11.00 -16.85
CA LEU A 123 18.14 11.19 -16.90
C LEU A 123 17.62 11.32 -15.48
N SER A 124 16.79 12.34 -15.24
CA SER A 124 16.10 12.54 -13.96
C SER A 124 14.61 12.32 -14.13
N VAL A 125 14.01 11.59 -13.20
CA VAL A 125 12.58 11.36 -13.14
C VAL A 125 12.09 11.62 -11.73
N THR A 126 10.97 12.34 -11.62
CA THR A 126 10.32 12.63 -10.34
C THR A 126 8.96 11.95 -10.27
N TYR A 127 8.75 11.25 -9.17
CA TYR A 127 7.50 10.59 -8.85
C TYR A 127 6.83 11.25 -7.64
N LYS A 128 5.52 11.39 -7.74
CA LYS A 128 4.65 11.65 -6.60
C LYS A 128 4.05 10.33 -6.15
N ALA A 129 4.45 9.86 -4.97
CA ALA A 129 3.99 8.61 -4.37
C ALA A 129 2.87 8.86 -3.35
N LYS A 130 1.99 7.87 -3.15
CA LYS A 130 1.12 7.84 -1.97
C LYS A 130 1.98 7.84 -0.70
N PRO A 131 1.45 8.29 0.47
CA PRO A 131 2.24 8.38 1.70
C PRO A 131 2.76 7.04 2.19
N PHE A 132 2.02 5.96 1.94
CA PHE A 132 2.35 4.61 2.41
C PHE A 132 2.82 3.73 1.26
N SER A 133 3.78 2.87 1.55
CA SER A 133 4.07 1.71 0.72
C SER A 133 3.07 0.59 1.02
N GLU A 134 2.94 -0.36 0.10
CA GLU A 134 2.07 -1.51 0.21
C GLU A 134 2.88 -2.78 -0.06
N LEU A 135 2.59 -3.89 0.62
CA LEU A 135 3.13 -5.17 0.19
C LEU A 135 2.67 -5.51 -1.23
N ILE A 136 3.47 -6.27 -1.95
CA ILE A 136 3.12 -6.73 -3.31
C ILE A 136 1.98 -7.75 -3.30
N PHE A 137 1.71 -8.39 -2.17
CA PHE A 137 0.63 -9.32 -1.91
C PHE A 137 -0.33 -8.78 -0.84
N ASP A 138 -1.54 -9.27 -0.81
CA ASP A 138 -2.51 -8.99 0.25
C ASP A 138 -2.37 -9.98 1.41
N ALA A 139 -2.99 -9.68 2.55
CA ALA A 139 -2.81 -10.44 3.77
C ALA A 139 -3.41 -11.86 3.70
N LEU A 140 -4.50 -12.04 2.95
CA LEU A 140 -5.16 -13.34 2.80
C LEU A 140 -4.41 -14.27 1.83
N ASN A 141 -3.78 -13.68 0.79
CA ASN A 141 -2.98 -14.40 -0.21
C ASN A 141 -1.50 -14.12 -0.01
N GLY A 142 -1.05 -14.17 1.24
CA GLY A 142 0.33 -13.95 1.64
C GLY A 142 1.32 -14.94 1.00
N PRO A 143 2.61 -14.81 1.29
CA PRO A 143 3.62 -15.68 0.71
C PRO A 143 3.37 -17.14 1.11
N CYS A 144 3.41 -18.01 0.10
CA CYS A 144 3.41 -19.45 0.25
C CYS A 144 4.86 -19.97 0.22
N LEU A 145 5.07 -21.22 0.66
CA LEU A 145 6.38 -21.87 0.63
C LEU A 145 7.02 -21.98 -0.77
N ASP A 146 6.23 -21.86 -1.83
CA ASP A 146 6.67 -21.91 -3.23
C ASP A 146 6.96 -20.52 -3.85
N THR A 147 6.96 -19.46 -3.05
CA THR A 147 7.31 -18.12 -3.52
C THR A 147 8.83 -17.90 -3.50
N ASP A 148 9.36 -17.04 -4.38
CA ASP A 148 10.77 -16.63 -4.41
C ASP A 148 11.18 -15.79 -3.17
N ILE A 149 10.35 -15.77 -2.13
CA ILE A 149 10.60 -15.08 -0.87
C ILE A 149 11.46 -15.99 0.00
N SER A 150 12.61 -15.49 0.44
CA SER A 150 13.49 -16.22 1.33
C SER A 150 12.80 -16.49 2.67
N LEU A 151 12.97 -17.71 3.21
CA LEU A 151 12.42 -18.10 4.52
C LEU A 151 13.07 -17.36 5.71
N ASP A 152 14.18 -16.67 5.46
CA ASP A 152 14.85 -15.79 6.45
C ASP A 152 14.19 -14.42 6.55
N THR A 153 13.22 -14.10 5.67
CA THR A 153 12.41 -12.89 5.85
C THR A 153 11.39 -13.17 6.95
N GLU A 154 11.26 -12.28 7.90
CA GLU A 154 10.28 -12.38 8.98
C GLU A 154 8.84 -12.09 8.52
N ILE A 155 8.56 -12.21 7.22
CA ILE A 155 7.21 -12.05 6.68
C ILE A 155 6.38 -13.25 7.15
N PRO A 156 5.29 -13.04 7.92
CA PRO A 156 4.48 -14.13 8.42
C PRO A 156 3.88 -14.95 7.28
N ILE A 157 4.09 -16.26 7.33
CA ILE A 157 3.47 -17.24 6.41
C ILE A 157 2.24 -17.80 7.10
N GLY A 158 1.16 -18.06 6.34
CA GLY A 158 -0.05 -18.72 6.86
C GLY A 158 -0.99 -17.79 7.63
N GLN A 159 -1.01 -16.50 7.33
CA GLN A 159 -1.95 -15.54 7.93
C GLN A 159 -3.41 -15.81 7.59
N ASP A 160 -3.67 -16.54 6.51
CA ASP A 160 -5.00 -16.97 6.09
C ASP A 160 -5.76 -17.71 7.20
N GLU A 161 -5.08 -18.47 8.07
CA GLU A 161 -5.70 -19.13 9.23
C GLU A 161 -6.29 -18.14 10.23
N TYR A 162 -5.60 -17.02 10.49
CA TYR A 162 -6.06 -15.98 11.42
C TYR A 162 -7.10 -15.06 10.79
N LEU A 163 -7.14 -14.98 9.47
CA LEU A 163 -8.05 -14.12 8.71
C LEU A 163 -9.28 -14.86 8.18
N THR A 164 -9.37 -16.17 8.43
CA THR A 164 -10.54 -16.99 8.12
C THR A 164 -11.26 -17.38 9.38
N LEU A 165 -12.44 -16.78 9.64
CA LEU A 165 -13.22 -16.95 10.85
C LEU A 165 -14.41 -17.87 10.56
N ASN A 166 -14.60 -18.90 11.38
CA ASN A 166 -15.62 -19.90 11.17
C ASN A 166 -16.78 -19.72 12.15
N GLY A 167 -17.90 -19.21 11.63
CA GLY A 167 -19.15 -19.07 12.37
C GLY A 167 -19.21 -17.82 13.26
N SER A 168 -20.20 -17.82 14.16
CA SER A 168 -20.41 -16.74 15.14
C SER A 168 -19.45 -16.89 16.31
N GLY A 169 -18.86 -15.77 16.74
CA GLY A 169 -17.90 -15.78 17.85
C GLY A 169 -17.17 -14.46 18.04
N THR A 170 -16.25 -14.47 19.00
CA THR A 170 -15.31 -13.37 19.23
C THR A 170 -13.91 -13.88 18.99
N TYR A 171 -13.24 -13.29 18.00
CA TYR A 171 -11.91 -13.65 17.54
C TYR A 171 -10.95 -12.55 17.94
N LYS A 172 -9.97 -12.87 18.76
CA LYS A 172 -8.97 -11.94 19.28
C LYS A 172 -7.66 -12.07 18.50
N ASN A 173 -6.83 -11.04 18.60
CA ASN A 173 -5.48 -11.01 18.03
C ASN A 173 -5.48 -11.17 16.50
N ILE A 174 -6.49 -10.60 15.84
CA ILE A 174 -6.52 -10.56 14.37
C ILE A 174 -5.41 -9.62 13.89
N PRO A 175 -4.44 -10.11 13.10
CA PRO A 175 -3.26 -9.34 12.76
C PRO A 175 -3.53 -8.24 11.74
N ASN A 176 -2.86 -7.09 11.92
CA ASN A 176 -2.56 -6.16 10.85
C ASN A 176 -1.04 -5.93 10.86
N ILE A 177 -0.35 -6.54 9.91
CA ILE A 177 1.11 -6.52 9.83
C ILE A 177 1.71 -5.21 9.33
N GLY A 178 0.87 -4.24 8.99
CA GLY A 178 1.31 -2.90 8.57
C GLY A 178 1.44 -1.93 9.75
N ASP A 179 2.03 -0.76 9.49
CA ASP A 179 2.25 0.30 10.49
C ASP A 179 1.05 1.25 10.63
N VAL A 180 0.06 1.13 9.75
CA VAL A 180 -1.08 2.05 9.70
C VAL A 180 -2.40 1.31 9.70
N HIS A 181 -3.45 2.01 10.11
CA HIS A 181 -4.81 1.50 10.02
C HIS A 181 -5.17 1.15 8.59
N VAL A 182 -5.82 0.00 8.40
CA VAL A 182 -6.28 -0.45 7.09
C VAL A 182 -7.78 -0.75 7.12
N LYS A 183 -8.46 -0.41 6.04
CA LYS A 183 -9.87 -0.71 5.83
C LYS A 183 -9.97 -2.05 5.07
N PRO A 184 -10.46 -3.13 5.72
CA PRO A 184 -10.49 -4.45 5.11
C PRO A 184 -11.62 -4.60 4.10
N ILE A 185 -11.46 -5.60 3.22
CA ILE A 185 -12.53 -6.19 2.43
C ILE A 185 -12.92 -7.51 3.12
N ILE A 186 -14.19 -7.67 3.44
CA ILE A 186 -14.71 -8.80 4.19
C ILE A 186 -15.63 -9.60 3.26
N ALA A 187 -15.25 -10.84 2.98
CA ALA A 187 -16.08 -11.78 2.23
C ALA A 187 -16.72 -12.77 3.21
N VAL A 188 -18.03 -12.92 3.15
CA VAL A 188 -18.80 -13.84 3.99
C VAL A 188 -19.48 -14.85 3.10
N THR A 189 -19.33 -16.14 3.40
CA THR A 189 -20.01 -17.22 2.69
C THR A 189 -21.04 -17.87 3.62
N GLY A 190 -22.28 -17.91 3.18
CA GLY A 190 -23.36 -18.56 3.92
C GLY A 190 -23.80 -17.82 5.19
N ALA A 191 -23.83 -16.50 5.17
CA ALA A 191 -24.38 -15.69 6.26
C ALA A 191 -25.88 -15.93 6.46
N THR A 192 -26.34 -15.82 7.72
CA THR A 192 -27.77 -15.81 8.09
C THR A 192 -28.16 -14.43 8.57
N SER A 193 -29.33 -13.95 8.12
CA SER A 193 -29.85 -12.61 8.47
C SER A 193 -30.42 -12.56 9.91
N PRO A 194 -30.11 -11.53 10.72
CA PRO A 194 -29.15 -10.47 10.45
C PRO A 194 -27.71 -10.95 10.67
N PHE A 195 -26.82 -10.65 9.73
CA PHE A 195 -25.38 -10.85 9.87
C PHE A 195 -24.74 -9.60 10.46
N THR A 196 -23.94 -9.73 11.50
CA THR A 196 -23.20 -8.61 12.11
C THR A 196 -21.73 -8.96 12.24
N ILE A 197 -20.88 -8.02 11.86
CA ILE A 197 -19.43 -8.11 12.08
C ILE A 197 -18.92 -6.77 12.61
N GLY A 198 -17.97 -6.81 13.53
CA GLY A 198 -17.39 -5.60 14.11
C GLY A 198 -15.96 -5.79 14.58
N ASN A 199 -15.27 -4.68 14.77
CA ASN A 199 -13.94 -4.59 15.35
C ASN A 199 -13.91 -3.48 16.40
N ASN A 200 -13.39 -3.80 17.60
CA ASN A 200 -13.14 -2.84 18.67
C ASN A 200 -14.33 -1.88 18.96
N GLY A 201 -15.55 -2.43 18.95
CA GLY A 201 -16.78 -1.70 19.30
C GLY A 201 -17.50 -1.03 18.13
N LYS A 202 -16.89 -0.88 16.95
CA LYS A 202 -17.59 -0.52 15.71
C LYS A 202 -18.13 -1.77 15.06
N ASN A 203 -19.37 -1.74 14.57
CA ASN A 203 -19.99 -2.90 13.93
C ASN A 203 -20.86 -2.51 12.74
N ILE A 204 -20.98 -3.44 11.82
CA ILE A 204 -21.84 -3.39 10.64
C ILE A 204 -22.83 -4.53 10.73
N THR A 205 -24.10 -4.25 10.55
CA THR A 205 -25.16 -5.25 10.45
C THR A 205 -25.77 -5.23 9.06
N VAL A 206 -25.85 -6.40 8.43
CA VAL A 206 -26.43 -6.58 7.08
C VAL A 206 -27.63 -7.51 7.19
N LYS A 207 -28.81 -7.07 6.73
CA LYS A 207 -30.04 -7.85 6.69
C LYS A 207 -30.15 -8.68 5.40
N HIS A 208 -29.20 -9.61 5.22
CA HIS A 208 -29.13 -10.48 4.05
C HIS A 208 -28.78 -11.90 4.47
N THR A 209 -29.25 -12.91 3.71
CA THR A 209 -28.89 -14.31 3.88
C THR A 209 -28.17 -14.79 2.63
N GLY A 210 -27.04 -15.47 2.81
CA GLY A 210 -26.18 -15.96 1.72
C GLY A 210 -24.83 -15.27 1.71
N ASP A 211 -24.25 -15.12 0.53
CA ASP A 211 -22.90 -14.57 0.38
C ASP A 211 -22.92 -13.03 0.37
N ILE A 212 -22.02 -12.43 1.15
CA ILE A 212 -21.93 -10.97 1.33
C ILE A 212 -20.48 -10.56 1.13
N VAL A 213 -20.26 -9.41 0.47
CA VAL A 213 -18.97 -8.74 0.45
C VAL A 213 -19.16 -7.32 1.02
N ILE A 214 -18.35 -6.99 2.01
CA ILE A 214 -18.31 -5.66 2.65
C ILE A 214 -16.94 -5.05 2.34
N ASP A 215 -16.92 -3.95 1.60
CA ASP A 215 -15.72 -3.18 1.29
C ASP A 215 -15.68 -1.95 2.21
N CYS A 216 -14.87 -2.03 3.26
CA CYS A 216 -14.77 -0.95 4.25
C CYS A 216 -14.06 0.28 3.68
N GLU A 217 -13.21 0.15 2.64
CA GLU A 217 -12.54 1.31 2.03
C GLU A 217 -13.51 2.15 1.19
N LYS A 218 -14.42 1.49 0.46
CA LYS A 218 -15.45 2.16 -0.35
C LYS A 218 -16.74 2.43 0.41
N GLU A 219 -16.87 1.86 1.62
CA GLU A 219 -18.07 1.94 2.45
C GLU A 219 -19.31 1.40 1.73
N ILE A 220 -19.19 0.21 1.11
CA ILE A 220 -20.25 -0.48 0.39
C ILE A 220 -20.38 -1.94 0.82
N ALA A 221 -21.61 -2.47 0.72
CA ALA A 221 -21.86 -3.90 0.83
C ALA A 221 -22.67 -4.40 -0.37
N TYR A 222 -22.39 -5.62 -0.83
CA TYR A 222 -23.06 -6.23 -1.97
C TYR A 222 -23.07 -7.76 -1.89
N SER A 223 -24.00 -8.38 -2.62
CA SER A 223 -24.07 -9.83 -2.87
C SER A 223 -24.11 -10.08 -4.37
N GLY A 224 -23.06 -10.72 -4.90
CA GLY A 224 -22.88 -10.81 -6.36
C GLY A 224 -22.86 -9.42 -7.00
N ASN A 225 -23.84 -9.11 -7.84
CA ASN A 225 -23.99 -7.81 -8.49
C ASN A 225 -25.05 -6.90 -7.82
N THR A 226 -25.63 -7.32 -6.70
CA THR A 226 -26.71 -6.60 -6.03
C THR A 226 -26.15 -5.78 -4.85
N SER A 227 -26.41 -4.48 -4.83
CA SER A 227 -26.07 -3.60 -3.71
C SER A 227 -26.94 -3.91 -2.50
N LEU A 228 -26.36 -4.01 -1.31
CA LEU A 228 -27.03 -4.22 -0.03
C LEU A 228 -27.06 -2.95 0.84
N MET A 229 -26.80 -1.78 0.25
CA MET A 229 -26.70 -0.53 1.01
C MET A 229 -28.01 -0.10 1.69
N THR A 230 -29.16 -0.59 1.24
CA THR A 230 -30.46 -0.37 1.89
C THR A 230 -30.69 -1.28 3.10
N ASP A 231 -29.95 -2.38 3.18
CA ASP A 231 -30.10 -3.42 4.20
C ASP A 231 -28.95 -3.39 5.23
N ILE A 232 -28.08 -2.38 5.16
CA ILE A 232 -26.94 -2.19 6.05
C ILE A 232 -27.25 -1.14 7.12
N SER A 233 -26.69 -1.35 8.31
CA SER A 233 -26.70 -0.38 9.41
C SER A 233 -25.44 -0.52 10.25
N GLY A 234 -25.06 0.58 10.91
CA GLY A 234 -23.83 0.66 11.72
C GLY A 234 -22.67 1.35 10.98
N ASP A 235 -21.46 1.19 11.52
CA ASP A 235 -20.27 1.91 11.09
C ASP A 235 -19.23 0.96 10.51
N PHE A 236 -18.65 1.34 9.37
CA PHE A 236 -17.50 0.66 8.80
C PHE A 236 -16.28 0.82 9.72
N PHE A 237 -15.47 -0.21 9.79
CA PHE A 237 -14.35 -0.25 10.72
C PHE A 237 -13.00 -0.42 10.00
N GLU A 238 -11.95 -0.21 10.77
CA GLU A 238 -10.56 -0.37 10.36
C GLU A 238 -9.89 -1.41 11.26
N LEU A 239 -8.85 -2.06 10.74
CA LEU A 239 -7.92 -2.86 11.54
C LEU A 239 -6.78 -1.95 12.01
N VAL A 240 -6.55 -1.89 13.31
CA VAL A 240 -5.42 -1.18 13.89
C VAL A 240 -4.13 -1.98 13.69
N PRO A 241 -2.95 -1.34 13.60
CA PRO A 241 -1.67 -2.04 13.53
C PRO A 241 -1.45 -3.04 14.67
N GLY A 242 -0.77 -4.14 14.40
CA GLY A 242 -0.46 -5.16 15.39
C GLY A 242 -1.58 -6.18 15.60
N LEU A 243 -1.69 -6.70 16.83
CA LEU A 243 -2.62 -7.77 17.23
C LEU A 243 -3.83 -7.27 18.04
N ASP A 244 -4.04 -5.97 18.16
CA ASP A 244 -5.07 -5.38 19.02
C ASP A 244 -6.47 -5.34 18.38
N ASN A 245 -6.71 -6.19 17.36
CA ASN A 245 -8.02 -6.30 16.72
C ASN A 245 -8.81 -7.45 17.32
N THR A 246 -10.05 -7.12 17.74
CA THR A 246 -11.01 -8.10 18.25
C THR A 246 -12.25 -8.09 17.37
N ILE A 247 -12.37 -9.09 16.53
CA ILE A 247 -13.50 -9.24 15.60
C ILE A 247 -14.62 -10.02 16.28
N THR A 248 -15.82 -9.46 16.23
CA THR A 248 -17.05 -10.15 16.68
C THR A 248 -17.90 -10.46 15.46
N VAL A 249 -18.38 -11.70 15.36
CA VAL A 249 -19.25 -12.17 14.27
C VAL A 249 -20.53 -12.75 14.85
N THR A 250 -21.68 -12.38 14.30
CA THR A 250 -22.97 -13.04 14.54
C THR A 250 -23.70 -13.26 13.22
N GLY A 251 -24.55 -14.27 13.14
CA GLY A 251 -25.25 -14.63 11.90
C GLY A 251 -24.54 -15.72 11.09
N GLY A 252 -23.55 -16.41 11.69
CA GLY A 252 -22.92 -17.59 11.09
C GLY A 252 -22.09 -17.31 9.83
N GLY A 253 -21.83 -18.37 9.07
CA GLY A 253 -21.05 -18.33 7.85
C GLY A 253 -19.54 -18.45 8.06
N VAL A 254 -18.78 -18.47 6.94
CA VAL A 254 -17.32 -18.37 6.92
C VAL A 254 -16.98 -16.95 6.51
N VAL A 255 -16.19 -16.28 7.33
CA VAL A 255 -15.76 -14.90 7.12
C VAL A 255 -14.29 -14.87 6.75
N GLN A 256 -13.97 -14.29 5.62
CA GLN A 256 -12.59 -14.02 5.20
C GLN A 256 -12.33 -12.52 5.22
N ILE A 257 -11.29 -12.12 5.94
CA ILE A 257 -10.87 -10.72 6.08
C ILE A 257 -9.63 -10.51 5.22
N ASN A 258 -9.72 -9.66 4.21
CA ASN A 258 -8.61 -9.35 3.33
C ASN A 258 -8.24 -7.86 3.38
N TYR A 259 -6.96 -7.57 3.37
CA TYR A 259 -6.43 -6.21 3.31
C TYR A 259 -5.02 -6.22 2.71
N THR A 260 -4.58 -5.07 2.20
CA THR A 260 -3.18 -4.89 1.80
C THR A 260 -2.45 -4.18 2.92
N PRO A 261 -1.43 -4.79 3.53
CA PRO A 261 -0.61 -4.16 4.55
C PRO A 261 0.05 -2.89 4.02
N LYS A 262 0.02 -1.81 4.82
CA LYS A 262 0.58 -0.50 4.47
C LYS A 262 1.63 -0.11 5.49
N PHE A 263 2.73 0.46 5.00
CA PHE A 263 3.87 0.82 5.83
C PHE A 263 4.18 2.31 5.75
N LEU A 264 4.42 2.87 6.91
CA LEU A 264 4.77 4.27 7.10
C LEU A 264 6.26 4.50 6.89
N TYR A 265 7.07 3.54 7.36
CA TYR A 265 8.53 3.55 7.26
C TYR A 265 9.01 2.69 6.09
N ASP A 266 10.29 2.81 5.75
CA ASP A 266 10.95 1.80 4.93
C ASP A 266 10.92 0.48 5.72
N VAL A 267 10.40 -0.56 5.10
CA VAL A 267 10.17 -1.83 5.79
C VAL A 267 11.51 -2.53 6.03
N ASP A 268 11.83 -2.74 7.29
CA ASP A 268 12.90 -3.62 7.74
C ASP A 268 12.25 -4.92 8.20
N PHE A 269 12.22 -5.91 7.32
CA PHE A 269 11.62 -7.22 7.62
C PHE A 269 12.39 -7.97 8.71
N ASP A 270 13.68 -7.65 8.95
CA ASP A 270 14.49 -8.26 9.99
C ASP A 270 14.05 -7.83 11.41
N ASN A 271 13.29 -6.73 11.51
CA ASN A 271 12.78 -6.18 12.78
C ASN A 271 11.26 -6.29 12.97
N MET A 272 10.54 -6.93 12.07
CA MET A 272 9.12 -7.25 12.27
C MET A 272 8.94 -8.35 13.30
N LYS A 273 9.34 -8.08 14.55
CA LYS A 273 9.04 -8.98 15.65
C LYS A 273 7.63 -8.72 16.15
N TRP A 274 6.79 -9.72 16.01
CA TRP A 274 5.57 -9.82 16.78
C TRP A 274 5.99 -9.86 18.25
N SER A 275 5.66 -8.84 19.04
CA SER A 275 5.84 -8.93 20.49
C SER A 275 4.95 -10.07 20.99
N GLU A 276 5.58 -11.12 21.52
CA GLU A 276 4.92 -12.22 22.24
C GLU A 276 4.06 -11.71 23.40
#